data_f1b7fd9d5dc0787f10dc9894c85aec1a
#
_entry.id   f1b7fd9d5dc0787f10dc9894c85aec1a
#
_cell.length_a   1.000
_cell.length_b   1.000
_cell.length_c   1.000
_cell.angle_alpha   90.00
_cell.angle_beta   90.00
_cell.angle_gamma   90.00
#
_symmetry.space_group_name_H-M   'P 1'
#
loop_
_entity.id
_entity.type
_entity.pdbx_description
1 polymer ?
#
loop_
_entity_poly.entity_id
_entity_poly.type
_entity_poly.pdbx_seq_one_letter_code
_entity_poly.pdbx_strand_id
1 'polypeptide(L)'
;MTRTAESGMLVAAAGVAAFGVTLVILAGGQTIDSRIGLTFAVMVAAFGTVHMAIRRWAPSASTVILPPAALLTAISLAEIHRLDPVRAGLQQWWLLIAAGMTVALLFFLHHRGTAAIRRYRYLYLLTGMILLLLPLLPSTGPLPVRGLEVNGSRLWLVVDLGITEIRFQPGEIVKLLMVLFLAGYLAERQSALAERPRQLGPFKFPEPRQLFPVVAVWAVSLVVLVVQRDLGASALLFGAFIGMIYTATGRPTYLLIGGVLTASAGYGAYRLFDHVERRFLAWIQPFQNFEDAGYQVAQAWFGMGTGSLAGSGIGLGRPDLIPNAATDFIYAAVAEELGFAGSLAILAGFALLIGVGFGIALRCRDRFRKLTAAGLTWVLGLQAFLIIGGVLRLVPLTGITLPFMSYGGSSLVGNFLLLGLLARISHEEPA
;
A
#
# COMPACT_ATOMS: atom_id res chain seq x y z
N MET A 1 -7.13 15.16 -19.36
CA MET A 1 -8.22 15.63 -18.49
C MET A 1 -7.86 17.03 -17.98
N THR A 2 -8.83 17.96 -17.85
CA THR A 2 -8.56 19.32 -17.31
C THR A 2 -8.49 19.29 -15.78
N ARG A 3 -7.83 20.30 -15.16
CA ARG A 3 -7.80 20.45 -13.69
C ARG A 3 -9.20 20.70 -13.09
N THR A 4 -10.10 21.30 -13.86
CA THR A 4 -11.49 21.48 -13.46
C THR A 4 -12.25 20.14 -13.41
N ALA A 5 -12.02 19.26 -14.39
CA ALA A 5 -12.60 17.91 -14.36
C ALA A 5 -12.04 17.08 -13.20
N GLU A 6 -10.75 17.21 -12.87
CA GLU A 6 -10.15 16.58 -11.69
C GLU A 6 -10.86 17.04 -10.41
N SER A 7 -11.02 18.36 -10.19
CA SER A 7 -11.71 18.85 -8.99
C SER A 7 -13.16 18.38 -8.92
N GLY A 8 -13.87 18.32 -10.05
CA GLY A 8 -15.24 17.77 -10.11
C GLY A 8 -15.30 16.30 -9.67
N MET A 9 -14.34 15.47 -10.13
CA MET A 9 -14.24 14.06 -9.71
C MET A 9 -13.91 13.90 -8.21
N LEU A 10 -13.08 14.79 -7.64
CA LEU A 10 -12.78 14.75 -6.21
C LEU A 10 -14.01 15.09 -5.36
N VAL A 11 -14.80 16.09 -5.78
CA VAL A 11 -16.08 16.42 -5.14
C VAL A 11 -17.08 15.28 -5.30
N ALA A 12 -17.16 14.66 -6.48
CA ALA A 12 -18.00 13.48 -6.70
C ALA A 12 -17.60 12.31 -5.79
N ALA A 13 -16.31 12.04 -5.62
CA ALA A 13 -15.82 11.02 -4.69
C ALA A 13 -16.21 11.34 -3.23
N ALA A 14 -16.13 12.62 -2.81
CA ALA A 14 -16.62 13.03 -1.49
C ALA A 14 -18.14 12.81 -1.35
N GLY A 15 -18.90 13.06 -2.43
CA GLY A 15 -20.33 12.73 -2.49
C GLY A 15 -20.62 11.25 -2.35
N VAL A 16 -19.80 10.39 -2.99
CA VAL A 16 -19.89 8.91 -2.85
C VAL A 16 -19.67 8.49 -1.41
N ALA A 17 -18.65 9.05 -0.72
CA ALA A 17 -18.39 8.74 0.68
C ALA A 17 -19.56 9.14 1.60
N ALA A 18 -20.06 10.37 1.42
CA ALA A 18 -21.20 10.88 2.20
C ALA A 18 -22.48 10.07 1.93
N PHE A 19 -22.74 9.73 0.67
CA PHE A 19 -23.89 8.92 0.28
C PHE A 19 -23.80 7.49 0.85
N GLY A 20 -22.61 6.86 0.79
CA GLY A 20 -22.39 5.55 1.40
C GLY A 20 -22.65 5.56 2.92
N VAL A 21 -22.10 6.56 3.64
CA VAL A 21 -22.39 6.73 5.08
C VAL A 21 -23.87 6.98 5.34
N THR A 22 -24.56 7.71 4.47
CA THR A 22 -26.02 7.93 4.58
C THR A 22 -26.77 6.61 4.49
N LEU A 23 -26.44 5.77 3.50
CA LEU A 23 -27.07 4.44 3.34
C LEU A 23 -26.83 3.55 4.56
N VAL A 24 -25.61 3.54 5.10
CA VAL A 24 -25.29 2.79 6.34
C VAL A 24 -26.14 3.24 7.53
N ILE A 25 -26.27 4.55 7.73
CA ILE A 25 -27.06 5.12 8.84
C ILE A 25 -28.55 4.74 8.68
N LEU A 26 -29.09 4.86 7.47
CA LEU A 26 -30.49 4.52 7.19
C LEU A 26 -30.75 3.02 7.31
N ALA A 27 -29.84 2.17 6.82
CA ALA A 27 -29.95 0.71 6.97
C ALA A 27 -29.93 0.27 8.44
N GLY A 28 -29.17 0.99 9.29
CA GLY A 28 -29.18 0.78 10.74
C GLY A 28 -30.42 1.36 11.47
N GLY A 29 -31.41 1.91 10.76
CA GLY A 29 -32.59 2.52 11.37
C GLY A 29 -32.32 3.80 12.16
N GLN A 30 -31.15 4.41 11.95
CA GLN A 30 -30.74 5.64 12.65
C GLN A 30 -31.21 6.87 11.88
N THR A 31 -31.34 7.99 12.58
CA THR A 31 -31.63 9.28 11.97
C THR A 31 -30.38 9.89 11.34
N ILE A 32 -30.57 10.61 10.24
CA ILE A 32 -29.53 11.38 9.58
C ILE A 32 -28.87 12.35 10.57
N ASP A 33 -27.55 12.32 10.65
CA ASP A 33 -26.77 13.12 11.60
C ASP A 33 -25.61 13.87 10.93
N SER A 34 -24.83 14.60 11.75
CA SER A 34 -23.70 15.41 11.30
C SER A 34 -22.51 14.62 10.73
N ARG A 35 -22.44 13.30 10.95
CA ARG A 35 -21.36 12.44 10.45
C ARG A 35 -21.28 12.43 8.92
N ILE A 36 -22.42 12.56 8.24
CA ILE A 36 -22.50 12.66 6.78
C ILE A 36 -21.79 13.91 6.28
N GLY A 37 -22.16 15.06 6.84
CA GLY A 37 -21.54 16.34 6.50
C GLY A 37 -20.05 16.39 6.85
N LEU A 38 -19.68 15.81 7.99
CA LEU A 38 -18.27 15.69 8.41
C LEU A 38 -17.46 14.85 7.43
N THR A 39 -17.96 13.68 7.01
CA THR A 39 -17.27 12.80 6.04
C THR A 39 -17.07 13.51 4.71
N PHE A 40 -18.10 14.19 4.20
CA PHE A 40 -17.99 15.00 2.99
C PHE A 40 -16.93 16.10 3.13
N ALA A 41 -17.01 16.88 4.22
CA ALA A 41 -16.09 17.99 4.47
C ALA A 41 -14.63 17.52 4.61
N VAL A 42 -14.38 16.41 5.32
CA VAL A 42 -13.04 15.84 5.48
C VAL A 42 -12.48 15.36 4.14
N MET A 43 -13.28 14.69 3.30
CA MET A 43 -12.86 14.26 1.97
C MET A 43 -12.51 15.45 1.08
N VAL A 44 -13.37 16.48 1.05
CA VAL A 44 -13.11 17.71 0.30
C VAL A 44 -11.89 18.43 0.83
N ALA A 45 -11.73 18.55 2.14
CA ALA A 45 -10.56 19.17 2.75
C ALA A 45 -9.26 18.43 2.42
N ALA A 46 -9.22 17.10 2.60
CA ALA A 46 -8.02 16.31 2.38
C ALA A 46 -7.60 16.30 0.89
N PHE A 47 -8.49 15.88 0.00
CA PHE A 47 -8.15 15.81 -1.43
C PHE A 47 -8.09 17.19 -2.08
N GLY A 48 -8.90 18.14 -1.62
CA GLY A 48 -8.87 19.54 -2.08
C GLY A 48 -7.55 20.23 -1.74
N THR A 49 -7.02 20.08 -0.53
CA THR A 49 -5.73 20.66 -0.15
C THR A 49 -4.57 20.05 -0.95
N VAL A 50 -4.56 18.72 -1.16
CA VAL A 50 -3.56 18.07 -2.00
C VAL A 50 -3.69 18.53 -3.46
N HIS A 51 -4.92 18.62 -4.00
CA HIS A 51 -5.17 19.14 -5.34
C HIS A 51 -4.67 20.59 -5.50
N MET A 52 -4.94 21.46 -4.51
CA MET A 52 -4.45 22.85 -4.51
C MET A 52 -2.92 22.92 -4.45
N ALA A 53 -2.29 22.07 -3.63
CA ALA A 53 -0.85 21.94 -3.55
C ALA A 53 -0.24 21.49 -4.90
N ILE A 54 -0.83 20.52 -5.56
CA ILE A 54 -0.41 20.07 -6.89
C ILE A 54 -0.58 21.23 -7.90
N ARG A 55 -1.72 21.92 -7.91
CA ARG A 55 -1.92 23.08 -8.80
C ARG A 55 -0.87 24.16 -8.58
N ARG A 56 -0.45 24.38 -7.34
CA ARG A 56 0.51 25.45 -6.99
C ARG A 56 1.95 25.07 -7.26
N TRP A 57 2.35 23.82 -6.96
CA TRP A 57 3.75 23.40 -6.92
C TRP A 57 4.11 22.31 -7.94
N ALA A 58 3.13 21.71 -8.58
CA ALA A 58 3.30 20.68 -9.61
C ALA A 58 2.23 20.81 -10.73
N PRO A 59 2.06 21.98 -11.37
CA PRO A 59 0.91 22.25 -12.26
C PRO A 59 0.84 21.33 -13.47
N SER A 60 1.95 20.82 -13.99
CA SER A 60 2.00 19.88 -15.13
C SER A 60 1.84 18.42 -14.73
N ALA A 61 1.59 18.12 -13.44
CA ALA A 61 1.37 16.75 -13.00
C ALA A 61 0.11 16.14 -13.63
N SER A 62 0.11 14.81 -13.80
CA SER A 62 -1.04 14.08 -14.34
C SER A 62 -2.29 14.29 -13.47
N THR A 63 -3.38 14.66 -14.11
CA THR A 63 -4.69 14.90 -13.46
C THR A 63 -5.45 13.62 -13.12
N VAL A 64 -4.92 12.46 -13.47
CA VAL A 64 -5.55 11.14 -13.24
C VAL A 64 -5.00 10.46 -11.97
N ILE A 65 -4.06 11.07 -11.25
CA ILE A 65 -3.45 10.46 -10.05
C ILE A 65 -4.44 10.46 -8.86
N LEU A 66 -5.09 11.59 -8.58
CA LEU A 66 -5.92 11.75 -7.39
C LEU A 66 -7.31 11.11 -7.48
N PRO A 67 -8.07 11.19 -8.61
CA PRO A 67 -9.45 10.73 -8.65
C PRO A 67 -9.65 9.24 -8.29
N PRO A 68 -8.85 8.27 -8.80
CA PRO A 68 -9.02 6.87 -8.39
C PRO A 68 -8.71 6.65 -6.90
N ALA A 69 -7.68 7.32 -6.36
CA ALA A 69 -7.37 7.24 -4.94
C ALA A 69 -8.51 7.81 -4.07
N ALA A 70 -9.12 8.93 -4.51
CA ALA A 70 -10.26 9.53 -3.81
C ALA A 70 -11.48 8.60 -3.83
N LEU A 71 -11.76 7.94 -4.95
CA LEU A 71 -12.87 6.99 -5.04
C LEU A 71 -12.65 5.77 -4.14
N LEU A 72 -11.45 5.18 -4.15
CA LEU A 72 -11.10 4.05 -3.26
C LEU A 72 -11.24 4.45 -1.79
N THR A 73 -10.75 5.65 -1.42
CA THR A 73 -10.89 6.18 -0.05
C THR A 73 -12.35 6.46 0.31
N ALA A 74 -13.17 6.89 -0.64
CA ALA A 74 -14.60 7.14 -0.43
C ALA A 74 -15.35 5.85 -0.09
N ILE A 75 -15.14 4.79 -0.88
CA ILE A 75 -15.71 3.46 -0.64
C ILE A 75 -15.22 2.93 0.72
N SER A 76 -13.93 3.08 0.99
CA SER A 76 -13.32 2.68 2.26
C SER A 76 -13.99 3.33 3.47
N LEU A 77 -14.18 4.65 3.46
CA LEU A 77 -14.77 5.37 4.60
C LEU A 77 -16.20 4.93 4.86
N ALA A 78 -17.00 4.68 3.83
CA ALA A 78 -18.35 4.16 3.98
C ALA A 78 -18.33 2.76 4.61
N GLU A 79 -17.47 1.86 4.12
CA GLU A 79 -17.38 0.49 4.61
C GLU A 79 -16.80 0.40 6.03
N ILE A 80 -15.75 1.18 6.32
CA ILE A 80 -15.19 1.25 7.68
C ILE A 80 -16.23 1.82 8.65
N HIS A 81 -17.02 2.82 8.22
CA HIS A 81 -18.11 3.37 9.04
C HIS A 81 -19.20 2.33 9.33
N ARG A 82 -19.49 1.47 8.36
CA ARG A 82 -20.40 0.33 8.50
C ARG A 82 -19.91 -0.68 9.55
N LEU A 83 -18.62 -1.00 9.52
CA LEU A 83 -18.01 -2.01 10.39
C LEU A 83 -17.69 -1.48 11.78
N ASP A 84 -17.16 -0.26 11.88
CA ASP A 84 -16.74 0.38 13.12
C ASP A 84 -16.71 1.91 12.97
N PRO A 85 -17.74 2.61 13.44
CA PRO A 85 -17.82 4.08 13.37
C PRO A 85 -16.67 4.81 14.09
N VAL A 86 -16.10 4.22 15.15
CA VAL A 86 -14.97 4.81 15.87
C VAL A 86 -13.72 4.78 15.01
N ARG A 87 -13.44 3.64 14.39
CA ARG A 87 -12.32 3.51 13.44
C ARG A 87 -12.50 4.42 12.24
N ALA A 88 -13.72 4.60 11.73
CA ALA A 88 -13.99 5.56 10.65
C ALA A 88 -13.61 6.99 11.04
N GLY A 89 -13.94 7.43 12.25
CA GLY A 89 -13.51 8.73 12.77
C GLY A 89 -11.99 8.86 12.84
N LEU A 90 -11.28 7.84 13.34
CA LEU A 90 -9.83 7.82 13.37
C LEU A 90 -9.22 7.83 11.95
N GLN A 91 -9.81 7.10 11.00
CA GLN A 91 -9.37 7.09 9.61
C GLN A 91 -9.50 8.47 8.95
N GLN A 92 -10.55 9.22 9.27
CA GLN A 92 -10.72 10.61 8.81
C GLN A 92 -9.61 11.53 9.31
N TRP A 93 -9.21 11.42 10.58
CA TRP A 93 -8.06 12.16 11.11
C TRP A 93 -6.77 11.79 10.41
N TRP A 94 -6.51 10.50 10.20
CA TRP A 94 -5.36 10.04 9.45
C TRP A 94 -5.35 10.53 8.01
N LEU A 95 -6.53 10.67 7.39
CA LEU A 95 -6.66 11.21 6.04
C LEU A 95 -6.21 12.68 5.98
N LEU A 96 -6.58 13.49 6.96
CA LEU A 96 -6.13 14.89 7.05
C LEU A 96 -4.62 14.99 7.31
N ILE A 97 -4.08 14.15 8.19
CA ILE A 97 -2.63 14.06 8.47
C ILE A 97 -1.88 13.67 7.18
N ALA A 98 -2.34 12.64 6.48
CA ALA A 98 -1.74 12.18 5.23
C ALA A 98 -1.76 13.27 4.15
N ALA A 99 -2.86 13.99 4.01
CA ALA A 99 -2.96 15.14 3.11
C ALA A 99 -1.96 16.24 3.50
N GLY A 100 -1.90 16.63 4.78
CA GLY A 100 -0.96 17.63 5.29
C GLY A 100 0.51 17.25 5.05
N MET A 101 0.88 15.99 5.30
CA MET A 101 2.23 15.49 5.02
C MET A 101 2.56 15.50 3.53
N THR A 102 1.58 15.21 2.67
CA THR A 102 1.75 15.28 1.21
C THR A 102 1.93 16.71 0.73
N VAL A 103 1.17 17.64 1.29
CA VAL A 103 1.34 19.10 1.04
C VAL A 103 2.73 19.55 1.44
N ALA A 104 3.21 19.16 2.63
CA ALA A 104 4.56 19.48 3.10
C ALA A 104 5.65 18.86 2.19
N LEU A 105 5.46 17.63 1.74
CA LEU A 105 6.35 16.97 0.79
C LEU A 105 6.42 17.74 -0.54
N LEU A 106 5.27 18.08 -1.12
CA LEU A 106 5.20 18.83 -2.38
C LEU A 106 5.84 20.23 -2.25
N PHE A 107 5.63 20.91 -1.11
CA PHE A 107 6.29 22.19 -0.81
C PHE A 107 7.82 22.02 -0.74
N PHE A 108 8.30 21.03 -0.01
CA PHE A 108 9.74 20.73 0.08
C PHE A 108 10.34 20.43 -1.30
N LEU A 109 9.68 19.59 -2.09
CA LEU A 109 10.13 19.21 -3.42
C LEU A 109 10.01 20.34 -4.44
N HIS A 110 9.11 21.30 -4.25
CA HIS A 110 9.04 22.48 -5.10
C HIS A 110 10.34 23.32 -4.98
N HIS A 111 10.89 23.46 -3.78
CA HIS A 111 12.10 24.26 -3.54
C HIS A 111 13.40 23.51 -3.84
N ARG A 112 13.43 22.19 -3.63
CA ARG A 112 14.65 21.38 -3.72
C ARG A 112 14.74 20.50 -4.97
N GLY A 113 13.62 20.27 -5.65
CA GLY A 113 13.52 19.34 -6.78
C GLY A 113 13.72 17.87 -6.37
N THR A 114 13.45 16.95 -7.29
CA THR A 114 13.72 15.50 -7.09
C THR A 114 15.20 15.15 -7.05
N ALA A 115 16.08 16.02 -7.58
CA ALA A 115 17.52 15.85 -7.49
C ALA A 115 18.05 15.82 -6.03
N ALA A 116 17.40 16.56 -5.11
CA ALA A 116 17.73 16.52 -3.70
C ALA A 116 17.49 15.14 -3.10
N ILE A 117 16.42 14.43 -3.52
CA ILE A 117 16.14 13.07 -3.07
C ILE A 117 17.29 12.13 -3.46
N ARG A 118 17.75 12.20 -4.70
CA ARG A 118 18.85 11.35 -5.19
C ARG A 118 20.12 11.50 -4.37
N ARG A 119 20.43 12.73 -3.92
CA ARG A 119 21.65 13.04 -3.14
C ARG A 119 21.71 12.29 -1.81
N TYR A 120 20.56 12.11 -1.15
CA TYR A 120 20.48 11.56 0.22
C TYR A 120 20.12 10.07 0.26
N ARG A 121 20.31 9.30 -0.82
CA ARG A 121 19.90 7.88 -0.91
C ARG A 121 20.38 6.99 0.24
N TYR A 122 21.62 7.15 0.70
CA TYR A 122 22.15 6.38 1.84
C TYR A 122 21.52 6.78 3.17
N LEU A 123 21.07 8.02 3.30
CA LEU A 123 20.29 8.45 4.46
C LEU A 123 18.93 7.76 4.49
N TYR A 124 18.26 7.59 3.34
CA TYR A 124 17.01 6.82 3.25
C TYR A 124 17.22 5.36 3.63
N LEU A 125 18.33 4.76 3.20
CA LEU A 125 18.69 3.42 3.62
C LEU A 125 18.86 3.35 5.14
N LEU A 126 19.70 4.22 5.71
CA LEU A 126 19.97 4.24 7.14
C LEU A 126 18.69 4.47 7.96
N THR A 127 17.90 5.48 7.58
CA THR A 127 16.61 5.78 8.24
C THR A 127 15.64 4.60 8.09
N GLY A 128 15.56 3.99 6.90
CA GLY A 128 14.72 2.81 6.67
C GLY A 128 15.13 1.63 7.55
N MET A 129 16.42 1.36 7.67
CA MET A 129 16.93 0.28 8.54
C MET A 129 16.67 0.55 10.03
N ILE A 130 16.87 1.79 10.48
CA ILE A 130 16.54 2.19 11.87
C ILE A 130 15.05 1.99 12.11
N LEU A 131 14.18 2.52 11.24
CA LEU A 131 12.73 2.38 11.36
C LEU A 131 12.28 0.91 11.36
N LEU A 132 12.95 0.05 10.59
CA LEU A 132 12.65 -1.37 10.55
C LEU A 132 13.00 -2.08 11.86
N LEU A 133 14.03 -1.62 12.58
CA LEU A 133 14.47 -2.19 13.84
C LEU A 133 13.67 -1.68 15.06
N LEU A 134 13.10 -0.48 14.99
CA LEU A 134 12.37 0.13 16.10
C LEU A 134 11.25 -0.74 16.71
N PRO A 135 10.41 -1.48 15.94
CA PRO A 135 9.38 -2.34 16.54
C PRO A 135 9.93 -3.49 17.38
N LEU A 136 11.23 -3.80 17.28
CA LEU A 136 11.90 -4.81 18.10
C LEU A 136 12.26 -4.28 19.50
N LEU A 137 12.08 -2.97 19.77
CA LEU A 137 12.26 -2.41 21.10
C LEU A 137 11.36 -3.12 22.13
N PRO A 138 11.80 -3.21 23.40
CA PRO A 138 10.99 -3.78 24.46
C PRO A 138 9.61 -3.11 24.56
N SER A 139 8.58 -3.90 24.86
CA SER A 139 7.21 -3.40 25.06
C SER A 139 7.03 -2.69 26.41
N THR A 140 7.97 -2.87 27.32
CA THR A 140 8.00 -2.27 28.66
C THR A 140 9.31 -1.49 28.85
N GLY A 141 9.26 -0.34 29.50
CA GLY A 141 10.45 0.48 29.78
C GLY A 141 10.12 1.97 29.93
N PRO A 142 11.10 2.78 30.33
CA PRO A 142 10.92 4.23 30.58
C PRO A 142 10.88 5.06 29.29
N LEU A 143 11.10 4.46 28.12
CA LEU A 143 11.14 5.20 26.87
C LEU A 143 9.71 5.54 26.40
N PRO A 144 9.48 6.75 25.86
CA PRO A 144 8.19 7.14 25.29
C PRO A 144 7.85 6.38 24.01
N VAL A 145 8.80 5.65 23.43
CA VAL A 145 8.64 4.85 22.23
C VAL A 145 8.91 3.38 22.56
N ARG A 146 7.94 2.53 22.28
CA ARG A 146 8.01 1.09 22.57
C ARG A 146 7.49 0.25 21.40
N GLY A 147 8.01 -0.96 21.25
CA GLY A 147 7.46 -1.96 20.32
C GLY A 147 6.16 -2.54 20.87
N LEU A 148 5.17 -2.77 20.02
CA LEU A 148 3.93 -3.44 20.36
C LEU A 148 3.83 -4.76 19.60
N GLU A 149 3.62 -5.85 20.35
CA GLU A 149 3.34 -7.15 19.79
C GLU A 149 1.82 -7.34 19.64
N VAL A 150 1.38 -7.61 18.42
CA VAL A 150 -0.01 -7.89 18.09
C VAL A 150 -0.06 -9.22 17.35
N ASN A 151 -0.83 -10.18 17.84
CA ASN A 151 -0.97 -11.51 17.26
C ASN A 151 0.37 -12.22 16.98
N GLY A 152 1.34 -12.07 17.88
CA GLY A 152 2.67 -12.68 17.76
C GLY A 152 3.61 -11.99 16.77
N SER A 153 3.24 -10.84 16.22
CA SER A 153 4.06 -10.05 15.29
C SER A 153 4.42 -8.69 15.90
N ARG A 154 5.67 -8.27 15.75
CA ARG A 154 6.18 -6.99 16.26
C ARG A 154 6.34 -5.99 15.12
N LEU A 155 5.22 -5.38 14.70
CA LEU A 155 5.17 -4.49 13.55
C LEU A 155 4.87 -3.04 13.93
N TRP A 156 4.37 -2.83 15.14
CA TRP A 156 3.84 -1.56 15.58
C TRP A 156 4.76 -0.88 16.57
N LEU A 157 4.84 0.44 16.45
CA LEU A 157 5.38 1.32 17.47
C LEU A 157 4.23 2.00 18.19
N VAL A 158 4.36 2.11 19.48
CA VAL A 158 3.53 2.99 20.31
C VAL A 158 4.40 4.15 20.74
N VAL A 159 3.91 5.36 20.46
CA VAL A 159 4.49 6.59 20.96
C VAL A 159 3.53 7.12 22.04
N ASP A 160 3.97 7.09 23.28
CA ASP A 160 3.21 7.59 24.41
C ASP A 160 3.50 9.09 24.56
N LEU A 161 2.46 9.91 24.39
CA LEU A 161 2.52 11.36 24.56
C LEU A 161 2.01 11.82 25.93
N GLY A 162 1.77 10.88 26.85
CA GLY A 162 1.23 11.14 28.18
C GLY A 162 -0.28 11.38 28.22
N ILE A 163 -0.87 11.91 27.16
CA ILE A 163 -2.31 12.17 27.01
C ILE A 163 -2.97 11.14 26.11
N THR A 164 -2.22 10.65 25.12
CA THR A 164 -2.71 9.68 24.11
C THR A 164 -1.57 8.82 23.59
N GLU A 165 -1.90 7.60 23.20
CA GLU A 165 -0.97 6.70 22.52
C GLU A 165 -1.21 6.76 21.01
N ILE A 166 -0.16 7.06 20.26
CA ILE A 166 -0.18 6.97 18.79
C ILE A 166 0.45 5.65 18.37
N ARG A 167 -0.31 4.84 17.62
CA ARG A 167 0.18 3.60 17.04
C ARG A 167 0.57 3.83 15.59
N PHE A 168 1.81 3.49 15.27
CA PHE A 168 2.39 3.71 13.95
C PHE A 168 3.11 2.45 13.48
N GLN A 169 2.93 2.08 12.21
CA GLN A 169 3.62 0.96 11.56
C GLN A 169 4.77 1.50 10.68
N PRO A 170 6.03 1.41 11.11
CA PRO A 170 7.16 1.96 10.36
C PRO A 170 7.33 1.35 8.96
N GLY A 171 6.98 0.08 8.78
CA GLY A 171 7.07 -0.64 7.51
C GLY A 171 6.44 0.10 6.33
N GLU A 172 5.38 0.87 6.58
CA GLU A 172 4.70 1.67 5.55
C GLU A 172 5.56 2.83 5.00
N ILE A 173 6.41 3.41 5.81
CA ILE A 173 7.39 4.42 5.37
C ILE A 173 8.66 3.76 4.83
N VAL A 174 9.09 2.65 5.45
CA VAL A 174 10.27 1.90 5.02
C VAL A 174 10.17 1.50 3.55
N LYS A 175 9.01 1.03 3.08
CA LYS A 175 8.83 0.66 1.67
C LYS A 175 9.14 1.83 0.71
N LEU A 176 8.76 3.06 1.06
CA LEU A 176 9.06 4.24 0.25
C LEU A 176 10.56 4.58 0.28
N LEU A 177 11.16 4.57 1.47
CA LEU A 177 12.59 4.84 1.64
C LEU A 177 13.44 3.81 0.90
N MET A 178 13.07 2.53 0.93
CA MET A 178 13.75 1.48 0.17
C MET A 178 13.63 1.68 -1.34
N VAL A 179 12.47 2.07 -1.85
CA VAL A 179 12.31 2.42 -3.27
C VAL A 179 13.21 3.59 -3.66
N LEU A 180 13.26 4.65 -2.86
CA LEU A 180 14.11 5.83 -3.12
C LEU A 180 15.60 5.47 -3.10
N PHE A 181 16.03 4.64 -2.14
CA PHE A 181 17.40 4.13 -2.10
C PHE A 181 17.72 3.30 -3.34
N LEU A 182 16.89 2.30 -3.65
CA LEU A 182 17.10 1.40 -4.79
C LEU A 182 17.12 2.17 -6.12
N ALA A 183 16.19 3.11 -6.31
CA ALA A 183 16.16 3.96 -7.51
C ALA A 183 17.44 4.76 -7.67
N GLY A 184 17.93 5.38 -6.59
CA GLY A 184 19.18 6.12 -6.61
C GLY A 184 20.41 5.25 -6.90
N TYR A 185 20.46 4.07 -6.30
CA TYR A 185 21.55 3.13 -6.48
C TYR A 185 21.58 2.53 -7.89
N LEU A 186 20.43 2.04 -8.37
CA LEU A 186 20.30 1.42 -9.69
C LEU A 186 20.51 2.44 -10.83
N ALA A 187 20.04 3.68 -10.65
CA ALA A 187 20.22 4.74 -11.65
C ALA A 187 21.69 5.05 -11.94
N GLU A 188 22.56 5.00 -10.92
CA GLU A 188 24.00 5.24 -11.12
C GLU A 188 24.73 4.06 -11.75
N ARG A 189 24.25 2.84 -11.53
CA ARG A 189 24.92 1.63 -11.98
C ARG A 189 24.27 0.95 -13.17
N GLN A 190 23.27 1.57 -13.77
CA GLN A 190 22.50 0.99 -14.87
C GLN A 190 23.39 0.65 -16.08
N SER A 191 24.33 1.52 -16.46
CA SER A 191 25.28 1.26 -17.54
C SER A 191 26.15 0.03 -17.24
N ALA A 192 26.71 -0.05 -16.03
CA ALA A 192 27.53 -1.16 -15.60
C ALA A 192 26.73 -2.49 -15.53
N LEU A 193 25.46 -2.42 -15.11
CA LEU A 193 24.56 -3.59 -15.08
C LEU A 193 24.14 -4.06 -16.49
N ALA A 194 24.12 -3.15 -17.47
CA ALA A 194 23.73 -3.43 -18.84
C ALA A 194 24.90 -3.90 -19.74
N GLU A 195 26.10 -3.32 -19.55
CA GLU A 195 27.21 -3.42 -20.51
C GLU A 195 28.05 -4.70 -20.39
N ARG A 196 28.13 -5.32 -19.22
CA ARG A 196 28.96 -6.54 -19.00
C ARG A 196 28.18 -7.71 -18.43
N PRO A 197 27.30 -8.34 -19.19
CA PRO A 197 26.64 -9.54 -18.70
C PRO A 197 27.59 -10.74 -18.75
N ARG A 198 27.72 -11.43 -17.61
CA ARG A 198 28.31 -12.77 -17.60
C ARG A 198 27.29 -13.75 -18.22
N GLN A 199 27.67 -14.43 -19.29
CA GLN A 199 26.82 -15.43 -19.91
C GLN A 199 26.98 -16.76 -19.17
N LEU A 200 25.90 -17.31 -18.67
CA LEU A 200 25.80 -18.68 -18.17
C LEU A 200 24.73 -19.39 -19.01
N GLY A 201 25.14 -20.08 -20.07
CA GLY A 201 24.24 -20.68 -21.03
C GLY A 201 23.39 -19.61 -21.76
N PRO A 202 22.06 -19.80 -21.88
CA PRO A 202 21.17 -18.84 -22.54
C PRO A 202 20.90 -17.58 -21.67
N PHE A 203 21.33 -17.57 -20.41
CA PHE A 203 21.00 -16.49 -19.46
C PHE A 203 22.16 -15.51 -19.33
N LYS A 204 21.82 -14.21 -19.33
CA LYS A 204 22.76 -13.11 -19.13
C LYS A 204 22.58 -12.53 -17.73
N PHE A 205 23.58 -12.69 -16.87
CA PHE A 205 23.60 -12.17 -15.50
C PHE A 205 24.50 -10.92 -15.39
N PRO A 206 24.17 -9.91 -14.58
CA PRO A 206 25.13 -8.88 -14.24
C PRO A 206 26.26 -9.47 -13.37
N GLU A 207 27.37 -8.75 -13.31
CA GLU A 207 28.45 -9.13 -12.39
C GLU A 207 27.95 -9.14 -10.95
N PRO A 208 28.11 -10.25 -10.20
CA PRO A 208 27.66 -10.34 -8.81
C PRO A 208 28.17 -9.21 -7.91
N ARG A 209 29.37 -8.72 -8.20
CA ARG A 209 30.04 -7.64 -7.48
C ARG A 209 29.24 -6.31 -7.50
N GLN A 210 28.46 -6.07 -8.53
CA GLN A 210 27.69 -4.84 -8.68
C GLN A 210 26.33 -4.90 -7.96
N LEU A 211 25.77 -6.10 -7.86
CA LEU A 211 24.51 -6.33 -7.14
C LEU A 211 24.71 -6.60 -5.66
N PHE A 212 25.91 -7.04 -5.26
CA PHE A 212 26.18 -7.47 -3.89
C PHE A 212 25.73 -6.46 -2.81
N PRO A 213 26.05 -5.15 -2.88
CA PRO A 213 25.62 -4.21 -1.84
C PRO A 213 24.10 -4.10 -1.72
N VAL A 214 23.39 -4.15 -2.84
CA VAL A 214 21.92 -4.07 -2.87
C VAL A 214 21.30 -5.35 -2.36
N VAL A 215 21.84 -6.49 -2.78
CA VAL A 215 21.39 -7.80 -2.31
C VAL A 215 21.68 -7.96 -0.80
N ALA A 216 22.81 -7.47 -0.31
CA ALA A 216 23.16 -7.52 1.11
C ALA A 216 22.18 -6.69 1.95
N VAL A 217 21.92 -5.44 1.57
CA VAL A 217 20.93 -4.58 2.26
C VAL A 217 19.55 -5.23 2.24
N TRP A 218 19.13 -5.72 1.09
CA TRP A 218 17.87 -6.41 0.94
C TRP A 218 17.79 -7.67 1.82
N ALA A 219 18.83 -8.50 1.84
CA ALA A 219 18.88 -9.70 2.68
C ALA A 219 18.77 -9.36 4.18
N VAL A 220 19.47 -8.31 4.64
CA VAL A 220 19.36 -7.83 6.02
C VAL A 220 17.94 -7.37 6.31
N SER A 221 17.30 -6.60 5.41
CA SER A 221 15.92 -6.16 5.58
C SER A 221 14.96 -7.35 5.68
N LEU A 222 15.16 -8.39 4.85
CA LEU A 222 14.36 -9.61 4.93
C LEU A 222 14.53 -10.35 6.25
N VAL A 223 15.77 -10.49 6.73
CA VAL A 223 16.02 -11.13 8.03
C VAL A 223 15.26 -10.41 9.15
N VAL A 224 15.30 -9.07 9.17
CA VAL A 224 14.54 -8.29 10.17
C VAL A 224 13.04 -8.55 10.05
N LEU A 225 12.48 -8.54 8.83
CA LEU A 225 11.05 -8.79 8.61
C LEU A 225 10.63 -10.22 8.98
N VAL A 226 11.50 -11.20 8.75
CA VAL A 226 11.28 -12.59 9.19
C VAL A 226 11.26 -12.68 10.72
N VAL A 227 12.18 -12.00 11.41
CA VAL A 227 12.19 -11.90 12.88
C VAL A 227 10.93 -11.24 13.41
N GLN A 228 10.42 -10.22 12.71
CA GLN A 228 9.15 -9.54 13.01
C GLN A 228 7.91 -10.39 12.67
N ARG A 229 8.07 -11.52 11.98
CA ARG A 229 7.01 -12.38 11.43
C ARG A 229 6.11 -11.66 10.41
N ASP A 230 6.68 -10.70 9.68
CA ASP A 230 5.99 -9.94 8.62
C ASP A 230 6.28 -10.54 7.23
N LEU A 231 5.59 -11.60 6.91
CA LEU A 231 5.70 -12.26 5.60
C LEU A 231 5.15 -11.39 4.47
N GLY A 232 4.11 -10.60 4.76
CA GLY A 232 3.49 -9.72 3.79
C GLY A 232 4.43 -8.62 3.31
N ALA A 233 5.04 -7.88 4.24
CA ALA A 233 6.03 -6.87 3.90
C ALA A 233 7.29 -7.49 3.28
N SER A 234 7.69 -8.69 3.71
CA SER A 234 8.81 -9.43 3.10
C SER A 234 8.54 -9.71 1.62
N ALA A 235 7.38 -10.27 1.29
CA ALA A 235 6.98 -10.56 -0.09
C ALA A 235 6.84 -9.28 -0.93
N LEU A 236 6.28 -8.22 -0.35
CA LEU A 236 6.13 -6.92 -1.01
C LEU A 236 7.49 -6.29 -1.34
N LEU A 237 8.40 -6.20 -0.36
CA LEU A 237 9.73 -5.61 -0.58
C LEU A 237 10.57 -6.44 -1.53
N PHE A 238 10.48 -7.78 -1.47
CA PHE A 238 11.16 -8.65 -2.42
C PHE A 238 10.63 -8.47 -3.83
N GLY A 239 9.32 -8.51 -4.02
CA GLY A 239 8.70 -8.32 -5.32
C GLY A 239 9.01 -6.94 -5.93
N ALA A 240 8.97 -5.87 -5.10
CA ALA A 240 9.35 -4.53 -5.53
C ALA A 240 10.84 -4.46 -5.93
N PHE A 241 11.73 -5.10 -5.18
CA PHE A 241 13.16 -5.21 -5.49
C PHE A 241 13.39 -5.86 -6.86
N ILE A 242 12.77 -7.02 -7.12
CA ILE A 242 12.88 -7.73 -8.40
C ILE A 242 12.26 -6.90 -9.53
N GLY A 243 11.09 -6.30 -9.31
CA GLY A 243 10.44 -5.42 -10.29
C GLY A 243 11.30 -4.21 -10.66
N MET A 244 11.99 -3.61 -9.68
CA MET A 244 12.91 -2.49 -9.93
C MET A 244 14.18 -2.93 -10.68
N ILE A 245 14.77 -4.09 -10.37
CA ILE A 245 15.89 -4.65 -11.13
C ILE A 245 15.45 -4.95 -12.57
N TYR A 246 14.28 -5.54 -12.76
CA TYR A 246 13.72 -5.76 -14.09
C TYR A 246 13.57 -4.43 -14.85
N THR A 247 12.98 -3.43 -14.22
CA THR A 247 12.80 -2.10 -14.83
C THR A 247 14.14 -1.42 -15.18
N ALA A 248 15.17 -1.61 -14.34
CA ALA A 248 16.50 -1.03 -14.57
C ALA A 248 17.28 -1.73 -15.70
N THR A 249 17.08 -3.04 -15.87
CA THR A 249 17.89 -3.88 -16.78
C THR A 249 17.16 -4.28 -18.07
N GLY A 250 15.81 -4.27 -18.06
CA GLY A 250 14.98 -4.76 -19.16
C GLY A 250 15.02 -6.29 -19.36
N ARG A 251 15.57 -7.05 -18.40
CA ARG A 251 15.81 -8.50 -18.55
C ARG A 251 14.77 -9.33 -17.78
N PRO A 252 13.90 -10.09 -18.46
CA PRO A 252 12.87 -10.91 -17.82
C PRO A 252 13.45 -12.06 -16.98
N THR A 253 14.72 -12.43 -17.20
CA THR A 253 15.45 -13.42 -16.40
C THR A 253 15.39 -13.13 -14.89
N TYR A 254 15.37 -11.82 -14.49
CA TYR A 254 15.26 -11.47 -13.08
C TYR A 254 13.89 -11.77 -12.50
N LEU A 255 12.83 -11.65 -13.28
CA LEU A 255 11.49 -12.04 -12.86
C LEU A 255 11.41 -13.56 -12.64
N LEU A 256 12.00 -14.34 -13.56
CA LEU A 256 12.07 -15.79 -13.43
C LEU A 256 12.85 -16.20 -12.17
N ILE A 257 14.05 -15.64 -11.98
CA ILE A 257 14.88 -15.92 -10.79
C ILE A 257 14.14 -15.49 -9.52
N GLY A 258 13.53 -14.31 -9.53
CA GLY A 258 12.73 -13.83 -8.42
C GLY A 258 11.58 -14.77 -8.10
N GLY A 259 10.87 -15.27 -9.10
CA GLY A 259 9.80 -16.25 -8.92
C GLY A 259 10.31 -17.56 -8.29
N VAL A 260 11.42 -18.10 -8.79
CA VAL A 260 12.04 -19.32 -8.24
C VAL A 260 12.49 -19.09 -6.79
N LEU A 261 13.12 -17.95 -6.50
CA LEU A 261 13.55 -17.62 -5.13
C LEU A 261 12.36 -17.42 -4.19
N THR A 262 11.27 -16.77 -4.65
CA THR A 262 10.03 -16.62 -3.88
C THR A 262 9.42 -17.98 -3.56
N ALA A 263 9.33 -18.87 -4.53
CA ALA A 263 8.78 -20.22 -4.34
C ALA A 263 9.65 -21.04 -3.37
N SER A 264 10.98 -20.97 -3.52
CA SER A 264 11.93 -21.69 -2.65
C SER A 264 11.89 -21.15 -1.22
N ALA A 265 11.87 -19.81 -1.05
CA ALA A 265 11.77 -19.17 0.25
C ALA A 265 10.42 -19.45 0.92
N GLY A 266 9.33 -19.41 0.15
CA GLY A 266 7.97 -19.74 0.61
C GLY A 266 7.87 -21.20 1.07
N TYR A 267 8.46 -22.15 0.31
CA TYR A 267 8.52 -23.54 0.72
C TYR A 267 9.38 -23.75 1.98
N GLY A 268 10.54 -23.09 2.07
CA GLY A 268 11.36 -23.11 3.27
C GLY A 268 10.64 -22.54 4.48
N ALA A 269 9.96 -21.40 4.32
CA ALA A 269 9.17 -20.79 5.38
C ALA A 269 8.01 -21.68 5.84
N TYR A 270 7.32 -22.35 4.90
CA TYR A 270 6.27 -23.33 5.19
C TYR A 270 6.80 -24.48 6.07
N ARG A 271 8.05 -24.95 5.82
CA ARG A 271 8.66 -26.05 6.57
C ARG A 271 9.23 -25.64 7.94
N LEU A 272 9.53 -24.36 8.14
CA LEU A 272 10.25 -23.87 9.32
C LEU A 272 9.36 -23.10 10.31
N PHE A 273 8.21 -22.58 9.88
CA PHE A 273 7.40 -21.68 10.69
C PHE A 273 5.92 -22.11 10.73
N ASP A 274 5.42 -22.52 11.88
CA ASP A 274 4.03 -22.97 12.08
C ASP A 274 2.99 -21.93 11.64
N HIS A 275 3.26 -20.63 11.84
CA HIS A 275 2.35 -19.58 11.42
C HIS A 275 2.25 -19.44 9.89
N VAL A 276 3.29 -19.84 9.14
CA VAL A 276 3.27 -19.90 7.67
C VAL A 276 2.49 -21.11 7.20
N GLU A 277 2.70 -22.25 7.86
CA GLU A 277 1.95 -23.48 7.58
C GLU A 277 0.46 -23.25 7.77
N ARG A 278 0.04 -22.63 8.87
CA ARG A 278 -1.39 -22.27 9.11
C ARG A 278 -1.96 -21.40 8.01
N ARG A 279 -1.23 -20.36 7.53
CA ARG A 279 -1.67 -19.50 6.41
C ARG A 279 -1.76 -20.29 5.10
N PHE A 280 -0.87 -21.24 4.89
CA PHE A 280 -0.88 -22.09 3.69
C PHE A 280 -2.06 -23.06 3.72
N LEU A 281 -2.35 -23.68 4.87
CA LEU A 281 -3.54 -24.53 5.07
C LEU A 281 -4.84 -23.75 4.90
N ALA A 282 -4.93 -22.54 5.47
CA ALA A 282 -6.05 -21.63 5.25
C ALA A 282 -6.26 -21.27 3.78
N TRP A 283 -5.17 -21.15 3.01
CA TRP A 283 -5.23 -20.84 1.58
C TRP A 283 -5.72 -22.04 0.75
N ILE A 284 -5.16 -23.24 0.97
CA ILE A 284 -5.49 -24.43 0.14
C ILE A 284 -6.79 -25.08 0.58
N GLN A 285 -7.03 -25.23 1.90
CA GLN A 285 -8.14 -26.00 2.47
C GLN A 285 -8.92 -25.20 3.53
N PRO A 286 -9.46 -24.00 3.22
CA PRO A 286 -10.13 -23.16 4.23
C PRO A 286 -11.35 -23.82 4.83
N PHE A 287 -12.12 -24.56 4.05
CA PHE A 287 -13.35 -25.20 4.50
C PHE A 287 -13.10 -26.44 5.36
N GLN A 288 -11.98 -27.14 5.17
CA GLN A 288 -11.58 -28.26 6.02
C GLN A 288 -11.00 -27.79 7.36
N ASN A 289 -10.43 -26.57 7.38
CA ASN A 289 -9.87 -25.95 8.58
C ASN A 289 -10.77 -24.79 9.07
N PHE A 290 -12.08 -24.93 8.92
CA PHE A 290 -13.05 -23.86 9.19
C PHE A 290 -13.06 -23.43 10.67
N GLU A 291 -12.80 -24.33 11.60
CA GLU A 291 -12.80 -24.02 13.05
C GLU A 291 -11.51 -23.32 13.53
N ASP A 292 -10.47 -23.20 12.69
CA ASP A 292 -9.19 -22.58 13.03
C ASP A 292 -8.72 -21.58 11.94
N ALA A 293 -7.65 -21.91 11.27
CA ALA A 293 -6.95 -21.01 10.33
C ALA A 293 -7.78 -20.64 9.10
N GLY A 294 -8.70 -21.51 8.67
CA GLY A 294 -9.54 -21.31 7.49
C GLY A 294 -10.75 -20.40 7.71
N TYR A 295 -11.15 -20.12 8.95
CA TYR A 295 -12.38 -19.40 9.27
C TYR A 295 -12.49 -18.05 8.56
N GLN A 296 -11.44 -17.23 8.63
CA GLN A 296 -11.44 -15.90 8.03
C GLN A 296 -11.66 -15.95 6.50
N VAL A 297 -10.95 -16.86 5.83
CA VAL A 297 -11.03 -17.01 4.36
C VAL A 297 -12.40 -17.57 3.96
N ALA A 298 -12.91 -18.53 4.70
CA ALA A 298 -14.21 -19.13 4.41
C ALA A 298 -15.35 -18.11 4.59
N GLN A 299 -15.34 -17.33 5.68
CA GLN A 299 -16.32 -16.26 5.90
C GLN A 299 -16.26 -15.19 4.81
N ALA A 300 -15.05 -14.78 4.38
CA ALA A 300 -14.89 -13.86 3.27
C ALA A 300 -15.49 -14.41 1.95
N TRP A 301 -15.34 -15.72 1.71
CA TRP A 301 -15.93 -16.36 0.52
C TRP A 301 -17.45 -16.50 0.61
N PHE A 302 -17.99 -16.77 1.79
CA PHE A 302 -19.45 -16.75 2.00
C PHE A 302 -20.00 -15.34 1.77
N GLY A 303 -19.37 -14.29 2.31
CA GLY A 303 -19.76 -12.91 2.08
C GLY A 303 -19.73 -12.55 0.59
N MET A 304 -18.63 -12.83 -0.13
CA MET A 304 -18.54 -12.60 -1.57
C MET A 304 -19.61 -13.38 -2.36
N GLY A 305 -19.91 -14.64 -1.95
CA GLY A 305 -20.97 -15.45 -2.54
C GLY A 305 -22.36 -14.84 -2.33
N THR A 306 -22.62 -14.33 -1.14
CA THR A 306 -23.88 -13.62 -0.80
C THR A 306 -24.04 -12.35 -1.62
N GLY A 307 -22.94 -11.59 -1.86
CA GLY A 307 -22.96 -10.36 -2.64
C GLY A 307 -23.34 -10.56 -4.11
N SER A 308 -23.06 -11.73 -4.70
CA SER A 308 -23.43 -12.04 -6.09
C SER A 308 -23.03 -10.92 -7.08
N LEU A 309 -23.89 -10.58 -8.05
CA LEU A 309 -23.61 -9.53 -9.05
C LEU A 309 -23.87 -8.11 -8.54
N ALA A 310 -24.97 -7.90 -7.83
CA ALA A 310 -25.48 -6.56 -7.47
C ALA A 310 -25.14 -6.15 -6.02
N GLY A 311 -24.69 -7.07 -5.19
CA GLY A 311 -24.49 -6.87 -3.76
C GLY A 311 -25.77 -7.09 -2.94
N SER A 312 -25.58 -7.31 -1.65
CA SER A 312 -26.68 -7.37 -0.68
C SER A 312 -27.26 -5.97 -0.38
N GLY A 313 -26.56 -4.91 -0.76
CA GLY A 313 -26.85 -3.50 -0.46
C GLY A 313 -25.99 -2.96 0.69
N ILE A 314 -25.59 -1.70 0.58
CA ILE A 314 -24.76 -1.03 1.61
C ILE A 314 -25.53 -1.01 2.95
N GLY A 315 -24.90 -1.56 3.98
CA GLY A 315 -25.49 -1.68 5.32
C GLY A 315 -26.47 -2.84 5.50
N LEU A 316 -26.74 -3.63 4.46
CA LEU A 316 -27.70 -4.76 4.51
C LEU A 316 -26.99 -6.13 4.50
N GLY A 317 -25.70 -6.18 4.20
CA GLY A 317 -24.86 -7.37 4.33
C GLY A 317 -24.52 -7.70 5.78
N ARG A 318 -23.71 -8.74 5.95
CA ARG A 318 -23.19 -9.20 7.25
C ARG A 318 -21.65 -9.26 7.24
N PRO A 319 -20.94 -8.23 6.74
CA PRO A 319 -19.48 -8.21 6.72
C PRO A 319 -18.86 -8.21 8.14
N ASP A 320 -19.67 -7.96 9.17
CA ASP A 320 -19.32 -8.12 10.57
C ASP A 320 -18.95 -9.56 10.95
N LEU A 321 -19.41 -10.55 10.19
CA LEU A 321 -19.03 -11.96 10.37
C LEU A 321 -17.63 -12.28 9.85
N ILE A 322 -17.06 -11.42 9.00
CA ILE A 322 -15.72 -11.60 8.45
C ILE A 322 -14.70 -11.03 9.45
N PRO A 323 -13.86 -11.85 10.09
CA PRO A 323 -12.83 -11.32 11.00
C PRO A 323 -11.88 -10.39 10.26
N ASN A 324 -11.52 -9.27 10.90
CA ASN A 324 -10.66 -8.24 10.31
C ASN A 324 -11.20 -7.63 9.00
N ALA A 325 -12.52 -7.58 8.82
CA ALA A 325 -13.18 -7.01 7.64
C ALA A 325 -12.70 -5.57 7.33
N ALA A 326 -12.51 -4.72 8.35
CA ALA A 326 -12.06 -3.34 8.15
C ALA A 326 -10.58 -3.21 7.72
N THR A 327 -9.77 -4.27 7.82
CA THR A 327 -8.34 -4.26 7.50
C THR A 327 -8.03 -5.17 6.31
N ASP A 328 -7.75 -6.44 6.59
CA ASP A 328 -7.23 -7.40 5.62
C ASP A 328 -8.29 -7.90 4.64
N PHE A 329 -9.56 -7.89 5.05
CA PHE A 329 -10.68 -8.41 4.28
C PHE A 329 -11.67 -7.35 3.79
N ILE A 330 -11.28 -6.07 3.78
CA ILE A 330 -12.17 -4.99 3.33
C ILE A 330 -12.67 -5.18 1.89
N TYR A 331 -11.87 -5.83 1.04
CA TYR A 331 -12.28 -6.19 -0.31
C TYR A 331 -13.46 -7.16 -0.31
N ALA A 332 -13.47 -8.15 0.60
CA ALA A 332 -14.57 -9.11 0.73
C ALA A 332 -15.83 -8.44 1.30
N ALA A 333 -15.68 -7.53 2.27
CA ALA A 333 -16.78 -6.76 2.83
C ALA A 333 -17.48 -5.91 1.77
N VAL A 334 -16.69 -5.18 0.95
CA VAL A 334 -17.23 -4.42 -0.18
C VAL A 334 -17.87 -5.35 -1.23
N ALA A 335 -17.26 -6.53 -1.48
CA ALA A 335 -17.81 -7.49 -2.43
C ALA A 335 -19.14 -8.08 -1.96
N GLU A 336 -19.38 -8.22 -0.66
CA GLU A 336 -20.66 -8.64 -0.11
C GLU A 336 -21.73 -7.55 -0.29
N GLU A 337 -21.43 -6.30 0.06
CA GLU A 337 -22.43 -5.23 0.05
C GLU A 337 -22.65 -4.59 -1.33
N LEU A 338 -21.59 -4.45 -2.14
CA LEU A 338 -21.64 -3.85 -3.50
C LEU A 338 -21.55 -4.89 -4.62
N GLY A 339 -21.39 -6.17 -4.29
CA GLY A 339 -21.33 -7.26 -5.25
C GLY A 339 -20.12 -7.22 -6.19
N PHE A 340 -20.25 -7.95 -7.30
CA PHE A 340 -19.22 -7.97 -8.35
C PHE A 340 -18.97 -6.58 -8.95
N ALA A 341 -20.00 -5.73 -9.06
CA ALA A 341 -19.85 -4.37 -9.58
C ALA A 341 -18.92 -3.51 -8.71
N GLY A 342 -19.09 -3.56 -7.38
CA GLY A 342 -18.22 -2.86 -6.43
C GLY A 342 -16.78 -3.40 -6.46
N SER A 343 -16.66 -4.73 -6.50
CA SER A 343 -15.36 -5.40 -6.65
C SER A 343 -14.62 -4.97 -7.91
N LEU A 344 -15.32 -4.89 -9.04
CA LEU A 344 -14.75 -4.45 -10.32
C LEU A 344 -14.36 -2.97 -10.29
N ALA A 345 -15.14 -2.12 -9.62
CA ALA A 345 -14.79 -0.70 -9.45
C ALA A 345 -13.50 -0.52 -8.66
N ILE A 346 -13.27 -1.33 -7.62
CA ILE A 346 -12.01 -1.34 -6.86
C ILE A 346 -10.84 -1.77 -7.77
N LEU A 347 -10.99 -2.87 -8.50
CA LEU A 347 -9.96 -3.36 -9.43
C LEU A 347 -9.63 -2.33 -10.51
N ALA A 348 -10.65 -1.67 -11.07
CA ALA A 348 -10.49 -0.59 -12.05
C ALA A 348 -9.75 0.60 -11.45
N GLY A 349 -10.06 1.00 -10.21
CA GLY A 349 -9.38 2.05 -9.48
C GLY A 349 -7.86 1.77 -9.34
N PHE A 350 -7.49 0.56 -8.92
CA PHE A 350 -6.10 0.15 -8.84
C PHE A 350 -5.45 0.04 -10.22
N ALA A 351 -6.12 -0.52 -11.21
CA ALA A 351 -5.61 -0.61 -12.58
C ALA A 351 -5.29 0.78 -13.17
N LEU A 352 -6.15 1.77 -12.92
CA LEU A 352 -5.92 3.17 -13.31
C LEU A 352 -4.71 3.76 -12.59
N LEU A 353 -4.60 3.59 -11.28
CA LEU A 353 -3.44 4.09 -10.50
C LEU A 353 -2.12 3.48 -10.99
N ILE A 354 -2.10 2.17 -11.18
CA ILE A 354 -0.93 1.43 -11.67
C ILE A 354 -0.59 1.86 -13.10
N GLY A 355 -1.60 1.96 -13.98
CA GLY A 355 -1.43 2.39 -15.35
C GLY A 355 -0.86 3.80 -15.47
N VAL A 356 -1.36 4.73 -14.66
CA VAL A 356 -0.84 6.10 -14.59
C VAL A 356 0.58 6.12 -14.05
N GLY A 357 0.87 5.37 -12.99
CA GLY A 357 2.21 5.32 -12.38
C GLY A 357 3.26 4.78 -13.35
N PHE A 358 3.00 3.66 -14.04
CA PHE A 358 3.90 3.17 -15.10
C PHE A 358 3.94 4.10 -16.32
N GLY A 359 2.82 4.72 -16.69
CA GLY A 359 2.79 5.74 -17.74
C GLY A 359 3.71 6.92 -17.44
N ILE A 360 3.77 7.39 -16.18
CA ILE A 360 4.73 8.40 -15.72
C ILE A 360 6.16 7.86 -15.85
N ALA A 361 6.43 6.66 -15.35
CA ALA A 361 7.75 6.05 -15.40
C ALA A 361 8.27 5.90 -16.86
N LEU A 362 7.43 5.53 -17.81
CA LEU A 362 7.80 5.35 -19.22
C LEU A 362 8.16 6.68 -19.90
N ARG A 363 7.55 7.79 -19.48
CA ARG A 363 7.84 9.12 -20.04
C ARG A 363 9.11 9.74 -19.47
N CYS A 364 9.56 9.31 -18.28
CA CYS A 364 10.74 9.86 -17.64
C CYS A 364 12.00 9.65 -18.47
N ARG A 365 12.73 10.75 -18.76
CA ARG A 365 14.06 10.74 -19.38
C ARG A 365 15.15 10.55 -18.34
N ASP A 366 14.99 11.15 -17.16
CA ASP A 366 15.91 10.95 -16.04
C ASP A 366 15.77 9.56 -15.44
N ARG A 367 16.88 8.82 -15.33
CA ARG A 367 16.92 7.43 -14.86
C ARG A 367 16.44 7.26 -13.43
N PHE A 368 16.80 8.21 -12.55
CA PHE A 368 16.39 8.16 -11.15
C PHE A 368 14.86 8.33 -11.02
N ARG A 369 14.31 9.33 -11.71
CA ARG A 369 12.85 9.58 -11.72
C ARG A 369 12.10 8.40 -12.32
N LYS A 370 12.59 7.84 -13.42
CA LYS A 370 12.01 6.64 -14.04
C LYS A 370 11.92 5.46 -13.06
N LEU A 371 13.05 5.15 -12.41
CA LEU A 371 13.12 4.03 -11.47
C LEU A 371 12.33 4.30 -10.20
N THR A 372 12.28 5.55 -9.73
CA THR A 372 11.45 5.94 -8.59
C THR A 372 9.97 5.77 -8.90
N ALA A 373 9.49 6.32 -10.03
CA ALA A 373 8.08 6.19 -10.42
C ALA A 373 7.69 4.72 -10.62
N ALA A 374 8.52 3.93 -11.31
CA ALA A 374 8.29 2.51 -11.51
C ALA A 374 8.29 1.74 -10.17
N GLY A 375 9.25 2.01 -9.28
CA GLY A 375 9.35 1.34 -7.98
C GLY A 375 8.15 1.62 -7.07
N LEU A 376 7.71 2.89 -7.01
CA LEU A 376 6.50 3.27 -6.27
C LEU A 376 5.26 2.58 -6.84
N THR A 377 5.17 2.47 -8.17
CA THR A 377 4.06 1.78 -8.84
C THR A 377 4.11 0.26 -8.62
N TRP A 378 5.31 -0.35 -8.63
CA TRP A 378 5.49 -1.76 -8.27
C TRP A 378 5.00 -2.03 -6.84
N VAL A 379 5.39 -1.19 -5.87
CA VAL A 379 4.93 -1.33 -4.47
C VAL A 379 3.41 -1.25 -4.40
N LEU A 380 2.79 -0.25 -5.02
CA LEU A 380 1.34 -0.07 -5.02
C LEU A 380 0.63 -1.27 -5.66
N GLY A 381 1.08 -1.70 -6.84
CA GLY A 381 0.48 -2.79 -7.60
C GLY A 381 0.64 -4.14 -6.90
N LEU A 382 1.83 -4.45 -6.40
CA LEU A 382 2.09 -5.69 -5.66
C LEU A 382 1.31 -5.73 -4.35
N GLN A 383 1.22 -4.62 -3.62
CA GLN A 383 0.46 -4.55 -2.39
C GLN A 383 -1.03 -4.82 -2.66
N ALA A 384 -1.63 -4.17 -3.65
CA ALA A 384 -3.01 -4.43 -4.06
C ALA A 384 -3.20 -5.90 -4.52
N PHE A 385 -2.28 -6.43 -5.33
CA PHE A 385 -2.33 -7.82 -5.79
C PHE A 385 -2.24 -8.83 -4.64
N LEU A 386 -1.31 -8.64 -3.69
CA LEU A 386 -1.12 -9.57 -2.57
C LEU A 386 -2.35 -9.62 -1.66
N ILE A 387 -3.03 -8.49 -1.44
CA ILE A 387 -4.23 -8.45 -0.60
C ILE A 387 -5.44 -9.01 -1.35
N ILE A 388 -5.77 -8.45 -2.51
CA ILE A 388 -6.94 -8.89 -3.28
C ILE A 388 -6.75 -10.35 -3.71
N GLY A 389 -5.55 -10.71 -4.18
CA GLY A 389 -5.21 -12.08 -4.53
C GLY A 389 -5.26 -13.04 -3.33
N GLY A 390 -4.91 -12.58 -2.12
CA GLY A 390 -5.05 -13.34 -0.88
C GLY A 390 -6.51 -13.64 -0.54
N VAL A 391 -7.37 -12.61 -0.61
CA VAL A 391 -8.82 -12.76 -0.38
C VAL A 391 -9.45 -13.65 -1.44
N LEU A 392 -9.04 -13.53 -2.70
CA LEU A 392 -9.50 -14.37 -3.82
C LEU A 392 -8.82 -15.74 -3.88
N ARG A 393 -7.94 -16.07 -2.94
CA ARG A 393 -7.19 -17.34 -2.88
C ARG A 393 -6.29 -17.59 -4.10
N LEU A 394 -5.81 -16.54 -4.77
CA LEU A 394 -4.78 -16.67 -5.81
C LEU A 394 -3.38 -16.86 -5.20
N VAL A 395 -3.16 -16.26 -4.03
CA VAL A 395 -1.94 -16.36 -3.21
C VAL A 395 -2.30 -16.54 -1.74
N PRO A 396 -1.39 -17.02 -0.87
CA PRO A 396 -1.62 -17.06 0.56
C PRO A 396 -1.87 -15.67 1.16
N LEU A 397 -2.70 -15.57 2.19
CA LEU A 397 -2.96 -14.32 2.91
C LEU A 397 -1.68 -13.75 3.52
N THR A 398 -1.47 -12.47 3.30
CA THR A 398 -0.25 -11.76 3.72
C THR A 398 -0.41 -10.92 4.97
N GLY A 399 -1.63 -10.45 5.28
CA GLY A 399 -1.89 -9.62 6.48
C GLY A 399 -1.33 -8.20 6.38
N ILE A 400 -1.18 -7.66 5.16
CA ILE A 400 -0.86 -6.25 4.90
C ILE A 400 -2.13 -5.47 4.56
N THR A 401 -2.06 -4.15 4.54
CA THR A 401 -3.23 -3.30 4.25
C THR A 401 -3.45 -3.08 2.75
N LEU A 402 -4.71 -3.03 2.30
CA LEU A 402 -5.06 -2.62 0.92
C LEU A 402 -4.93 -1.08 0.81
N PRO A 403 -4.06 -0.55 -0.08
CA PRO A 403 -3.82 0.88 -0.20
C PRO A 403 -5.12 1.68 -0.37
N PHE A 404 -5.26 2.80 0.33
CA PHE A 404 -6.43 3.69 0.34
C PHE A 404 -7.74 3.09 0.86
N MET A 405 -7.81 1.77 1.04
CA MET A 405 -9.05 1.08 1.41
C MET A 405 -9.05 0.55 2.84
N SER A 406 -8.02 -0.23 3.23
CA SER A 406 -7.97 -0.78 4.59
C SER A 406 -7.88 0.31 5.65
N TYR A 407 -8.51 0.07 6.80
CA TYR A 407 -8.24 0.86 8.00
C TYR A 407 -6.76 0.76 8.36
N GLY A 408 -6.09 1.91 8.40
CA GLY A 408 -4.67 1.96 8.74
C GLY A 408 -4.04 3.33 8.48
N GLY A 409 -3.83 4.12 9.54
CA GLY A 409 -3.31 5.47 9.42
C GLY A 409 -1.93 5.54 8.77
N SER A 410 -1.01 4.65 9.18
CA SER A 410 0.36 4.61 8.64
C SER A 410 0.36 4.27 7.15
N SER A 411 -0.51 3.33 6.74
CA SER A 411 -0.67 2.96 5.33
C SER A 411 -1.21 4.12 4.51
N LEU A 412 -2.22 4.82 5.02
CA LEU A 412 -2.79 5.98 4.36
C LEU A 412 -1.75 7.08 4.15
N VAL A 413 -0.98 7.40 5.18
CA VAL A 413 0.14 8.35 5.08
C VAL A 413 1.16 7.91 4.03
N GLY A 414 1.63 6.67 4.08
CA GLY A 414 2.59 6.14 3.12
C GLY A 414 2.08 6.23 1.67
N ASN A 415 0.82 5.84 1.44
CA ASN A 415 0.23 5.87 0.11
C ASN A 415 -0.03 7.31 -0.41
N PHE A 416 -0.40 8.25 0.46
CA PHE A 416 -0.51 9.67 0.09
C PHE A 416 0.85 10.28 -0.27
N LEU A 417 1.90 9.98 0.49
CA LEU A 417 3.27 10.39 0.15
C LEU A 417 3.73 9.79 -1.19
N LEU A 418 3.37 8.54 -1.47
CA LEU A 418 3.59 7.88 -2.77
C LEU A 418 2.94 8.68 -3.91
N LEU A 419 1.65 9.07 -3.76
CA LEU A 419 0.97 9.90 -4.76
C LEU A 419 1.65 11.28 -4.93
N GLY A 420 2.08 11.90 -3.83
CA GLY A 420 2.81 13.17 -3.87
C GLY A 420 4.12 13.08 -4.65
N LEU A 421 4.89 12.00 -4.45
CA LEU A 421 6.11 11.72 -5.21
C LEU A 421 5.81 11.49 -6.69
N LEU A 422 4.82 10.67 -7.04
CA LEU A 422 4.40 10.44 -8.43
C LEU A 422 3.93 11.73 -9.09
N ALA A 423 3.16 12.57 -8.40
CA ALA A 423 2.70 13.85 -8.90
C ALA A 423 3.89 14.80 -9.19
N ARG A 424 4.87 14.85 -8.28
CA ARG A 424 6.07 15.67 -8.49
C ARG A 424 6.92 15.17 -9.65
N ILE A 425 7.15 13.86 -9.76
CA ILE A 425 7.89 13.28 -10.88
C ILE A 425 7.15 13.54 -12.20
N SER A 426 5.83 13.36 -12.23
CA SER A 426 5.02 13.67 -13.42
C SER A 426 5.09 15.13 -13.84
N HIS A 427 5.27 16.06 -12.90
CA HIS A 427 5.44 17.48 -13.18
C HIS A 427 6.81 17.80 -13.80
N GLU A 428 7.87 17.19 -13.28
CA GLU A 428 9.24 17.41 -13.76
C GLU A 428 9.51 16.74 -15.12
N GLU A 429 8.64 15.83 -15.55
CA GLU A 429 8.68 15.12 -16.84
C GLU A 429 7.31 15.27 -17.54
N PRO A 430 6.95 16.48 -18.01
CA PRO A 430 5.66 16.68 -18.64
C PRO A 430 5.53 15.86 -19.94
N ALA A 431 4.28 15.58 -20.31
CA ALA A 431 3.94 14.79 -21.48
C ALA A 431 4.30 15.50 -22.80
#